data_6eaf51ca6ca34efaba9ed4883da9eb0f
#
_entry.id   6eaf51ca6ca34efaba9ed4883da9eb0f
#
_cell.length_a   1.000
_cell.length_b   1.000
_cell.length_c   1.000
_cell.angle_alpha   90.00
_cell.angle_beta   90.00
_cell.angle_gamma   90.00
#
_symmetry.space_group_name_H-M   'P 1'
#
loop_
_entity.id
_entity.type
_entity.pdbx_description
1 polymer ?
#
loop_
_entity_poly.entity_id
_entity_poly.type
_entity_poly.pdbx_seq_one_letter_code
_entity_poly.pdbx_strand_id
1 'polypeptide(L)'
;YSTQYIIQIGVIEIESNKKDSLFWNTNRLIPLTIEESADYSRKDSIYTVRNSKKYLDSIDAKGNKFKLGKVLTGYTFKNSAEKYSLSYEGLLNIGSLSFNTVQGYNFDSGFRFTSTKNQESKGIYTAVSTKFNYGFAEERLRVTGQFLHRFNKMNYATLSISGGSSVKQFNPNEPISKVINTISSLAFRNNFMKLYNLEALAISYSQDIANGVHLNGKVEYQQRKPLFNNTDFSFLNKSDLYSSNNPLDLNDFTTAPVDKHHLTKATLNARINFGNNYSSRPDGKFNIRNEKYPTLYLGYEKGFASNEKKYEFDHLNTRLTYDLILGSKGVLGLNLKAGKFFNAENIAFMDYKHFNGNQTHIGQSERYLNVFNLLPYYSNSTNNSYFELHSEYNDKGYIMNKIPLLNKLKSTLNLGFH
;
A
#
# COMPACT_ATOMS: atom_id res chain seq x y z
N TYR A 1 5.58 45.02 -3.21
CA TYR A 1 6.27 44.51 -4.41
C TYR A 1 6.14 42.98 -4.37
N SER A 2 5.25 42.43 -5.24
CA SER A 2 5.06 41.02 -5.44
C SER A 2 6.15 40.51 -6.38
N THR A 3 7.11 39.78 -5.86
CA THR A 3 8.09 39.07 -6.68
C THR A 3 7.43 37.81 -7.19
N GLN A 4 6.93 37.83 -8.43
CA GLN A 4 6.53 36.62 -9.14
C GLN A 4 7.81 35.83 -9.47
N TYR A 5 8.04 34.72 -8.75
CA TYR A 5 9.02 33.75 -9.19
C TYR A 5 8.44 33.01 -10.41
N ILE A 6 8.90 33.33 -11.58
CA ILE A 6 8.67 32.55 -12.79
C ILE A 6 9.53 31.29 -12.63
N ILE A 7 8.92 30.18 -12.17
CA ILE A 7 9.56 28.87 -12.25
C ILE A 7 9.49 28.49 -13.73
N GLN A 8 10.54 28.77 -14.46
CA GLN A 8 10.73 28.22 -15.79
C GLN A 8 10.96 26.71 -15.62
N ILE A 9 9.96 25.90 -15.96
CA ILE A 9 10.10 24.45 -15.97
C ILE A 9 11.04 24.11 -17.13
N GLY A 10 12.30 23.96 -16.85
CA GLY A 10 13.29 23.51 -17.81
C GLY A 10 13.01 22.05 -18.16
N VAL A 11 12.70 21.77 -19.39
CA VAL A 11 12.69 20.38 -19.90
C VAL A 11 14.15 19.96 -20.06
N ILE A 12 14.62 19.07 -19.18
CA ILE A 12 15.94 18.46 -19.33
C ILE A 12 15.75 17.23 -20.23
N GLU A 13 16.35 17.26 -21.42
CA GLU A 13 16.31 16.14 -22.34
C GLU A 13 16.91 14.88 -21.70
N ILE A 14 16.33 13.71 -22.04
CA ILE A 14 16.71 12.38 -21.50
C ILE A 14 18.20 12.10 -21.69
N GLU A 15 18.83 12.67 -22.75
CA GLU A 15 20.22 12.46 -23.06
C GLU A 15 21.16 13.61 -22.67
N SER A 16 20.64 14.62 -21.97
CA SER A 16 21.44 15.80 -21.58
C SER A 16 22.68 15.47 -20.73
N ASN A 17 22.65 14.36 -19.99
CA ASN A 17 23.77 13.88 -19.18
C ASN A 17 24.68 12.88 -19.90
N LYS A 18 24.38 12.54 -21.15
CA LYS A 18 25.18 11.60 -21.96
C LYS A 18 26.17 12.32 -22.88
N LYS A 19 26.22 13.65 -22.82
CA LYS A 19 27.20 14.42 -23.60
C LYS A 19 28.60 14.18 -23.03
N ASP A 20 29.53 13.83 -23.93
CA ASP A 20 30.92 13.56 -23.59
C ASP A 20 31.74 14.83 -23.35
N SER A 21 32.97 14.64 -22.92
CA SER A 21 33.91 15.75 -22.69
C SER A 21 34.20 16.54 -23.99
N LEU A 22 34.16 15.88 -25.14
CA LEU A 22 34.40 16.56 -26.46
C LEU A 22 33.26 17.54 -26.73
N PHE A 23 32.03 17.15 -26.56
CA PHE A 23 30.86 18.02 -26.72
C PHE A 23 30.97 19.26 -25.82
N TRP A 24 31.31 19.06 -24.54
CA TRP A 24 31.41 20.19 -23.62
C TRP A 24 32.58 21.09 -23.91
N ASN A 25 33.74 20.57 -24.33
CA ASN A 25 34.91 21.36 -24.72
C ASN A 25 34.64 22.22 -25.95
N THR A 26 33.83 21.68 -26.89
CA THR A 26 33.48 22.44 -28.11
C THR A 26 32.41 23.51 -27.88
N ASN A 27 31.48 23.28 -26.95
CA ASN A 27 30.34 24.16 -26.73
C ASN A 27 30.48 25.11 -25.52
N ARG A 28 31.58 25.03 -24.77
CA ARG A 28 31.84 25.97 -23.67
C ARG A 28 32.30 27.30 -24.16
N LEU A 29 31.60 28.36 -23.76
CA LEU A 29 31.98 29.74 -24.04
C LEU A 29 33.18 30.19 -23.19
N ILE A 30 33.36 29.63 -22.00
CA ILE A 30 34.45 29.93 -21.06
C ILE A 30 35.23 28.63 -20.81
N PRO A 31 36.55 28.58 -21.09
CA PRO A 31 37.35 27.39 -20.79
C PRO A 31 37.37 27.09 -19.29
N LEU A 32 37.55 25.80 -18.93
CA LEU A 32 37.77 25.41 -17.56
C LEU A 32 39.08 25.96 -17.04
N THR A 33 39.10 26.39 -15.81
CA THR A 33 40.34 26.65 -15.06
C THR A 33 41.09 25.34 -14.82
N ILE A 34 42.37 25.43 -14.50
CA ILE A 34 43.22 24.28 -14.13
C ILE A 34 42.63 23.53 -12.94
N GLU A 35 42.13 24.27 -11.94
CA GLU A 35 41.52 23.71 -10.72
C GLU A 35 40.21 22.97 -11.04
N GLU A 36 39.34 23.54 -11.86
CA GLU A 36 38.10 22.89 -12.30
C GLU A 36 38.39 21.63 -13.11
N SER A 37 39.35 21.66 -14.03
CA SER A 37 39.74 20.50 -14.81
C SER A 37 40.29 19.37 -13.92
N ALA A 38 41.11 19.74 -12.95
CA ALA A 38 41.63 18.79 -11.95
C ALA A 38 40.52 18.20 -11.08
N ASP A 39 39.53 19.02 -10.67
CA ASP A 39 38.38 18.55 -9.90
C ASP A 39 37.47 17.59 -10.68
N TYR A 40 37.23 17.86 -11.96
CA TYR A 40 36.50 16.94 -12.86
C TYR A 40 37.24 15.59 -12.95
N SER A 41 38.54 15.60 -13.24
CA SER A 41 39.36 14.39 -13.34
C SER A 41 39.36 13.57 -12.02
N ARG A 42 39.43 14.28 -10.89
CA ARG A 42 39.33 13.67 -9.54
C ARG A 42 37.95 13.02 -9.32
N LYS A 43 36.85 13.71 -9.69
CA LYS A 43 35.50 13.21 -9.57
C LYS A 43 35.25 12.00 -10.45
N ASP A 44 35.75 12.01 -11.69
CA ASP A 44 35.66 10.88 -12.59
C ASP A 44 36.42 9.65 -12.08
N SER A 45 37.62 9.87 -11.53
CA SER A 45 38.39 8.79 -10.87
C SER A 45 37.64 8.21 -9.68
N ILE A 46 37.08 9.05 -8.80
CA ILE A 46 36.26 8.63 -7.66
C ILE A 46 35.02 7.85 -8.14
N TYR A 47 34.34 8.36 -9.19
CA TYR A 47 33.18 7.71 -9.75
C TYR A 47 33.53 6.32 -10.33
N THR A 48 34.62 6.22 -11.07
CA THR A 48 35.09 4.96 -11.64
C THR A 48 35.45 3.95 -10.56
N VAL A 49 36.20 4.39 -9.51
CA VAL A 49 36.56 3.53 -8.39
C VAL A 49 35.30 3.05 -7.64
N ARG A 50 34.38 3.97 -7.31
CA ARG A 50 33.16 3.65 -6.54
C ARG A 50 32.19 2.73 -7.31
N ASN A 51 32.20 2.76 -8.63
CA ASN A 51 31.39 1.88 -9.47
C ASN A 51 32.14 0.62 -9.93
N SER A 52 33.42 0.47 -9.57
CA SER A 52 34.16 -0.73 -9.90
C SER A 52 33.61 -1.96 -9.16
N LYS A 53 33.60 -3.11 -9.82
CA LYS A 53 33.17 -4.37 -9.21
C LYS A 53 33.88 -4.63 -7.88
N LYS A 54 35.21 -4.44 -7.85
CA LYS A 54 36.04 -4.65 -6.65
C LYS A 54 35.57 -3.81 -5.46
N TYR A 55 35.23 -2.54 -5.69
CA TYR A 55 34.76 -1.63 -4.63
C TYR A 55 33.35 -2.04 -4.15
N LEU A 56 32.43 -2.29 -5.09
CA LEU A 56 31.06 -2.72 -4.77
C LEU A 56 31.06 -4.05 -4.01
N ASP A 57 31.83 -5.05 -4.46
CA ASP A 57 31.98 -6.33 -3.77
C ASP A 57 32.54 -6.15 -2.35
N SER A 58 33.47 -5.19 -2.13
CA SER A 58 34.03 -4.91 -0.81
C SER A 58 33.01 -4.33 0.17
N ILE A 59 32.10 -3.47 -0.33
CA ILE A 59 31.01 -2.91 0.49
C ILE A 59 29.99 -3.99 0.78
N ASP A 60 29.59 -4.75 -0.24
CA ASP A 60 28.60 -5.80 -0.10
C ASP A 60 29.09 -6.90 0.85
N ALA A 61 30.36 -7.27 0.81
CA ALA A 61 30.96 -8.25 1.72
C ALA A 61 30.82 -7.85 3.20
N LYS A 62 30.88 -6.55 3.50
CA LYS A 62 30.65 -6.05 4.87
C LYS A 62 29.18 -6.15 5.28
N GLY A 63 28.24 -5.79 4.39
CA GLY A 63 26.80 -5.82 4.62
C GLY A 63 26.21 -7.24 4.62
N ASN A 64 26.77 -8.12 3.77
CA ASN A 64 26.31 -9.49 3.57
C ASN A 64 26.78 -10.48 4.64
N LYS A 65 27.47 -10.04 5.68
CA LYS A 65 27.85 -10.92 6.80
C LYS A 65 26.61 -11.51 7.47
N PHE A 66 26.42 -12.78 7.33
CA PHE A 66 25.35 -13.51 7.99
C PHE A 66 25.66 -13.71 9.47
N LYS A 67 24.67 -13.46 10.33
CA LYS A 67 24.71 -13.76 11.77
C LYS A 67 23.46 -14.55 12.12
N LEU A 68 23.55 -15.54 13.02
CA LEU A 68 22.41 -16.39 13.39
C LEU A 68 21.16 -15.59 13.83
N GLY A 69 21.35 -14.47 14.53
CA GLY A 69 20.24 -13.59 14.90
C GLY A 69 19.45 -13.03 13.71
N LYS A 70 20.02 -12.99 12.52
CA LYS A 70 19.31 -12.57 11.30
C LYS A 70 18.24 -13.57 10.81
N VAL A 71 18.27 -14.81 11.27
CA VAL A 71 17.16 -15.76 11.07
C VAL A 71 15.89 -15.24 11.74
N LEU A 72 16.03 -14.61 12.89
CA LEU A 72 14.90 -14.02 13.61
C LEU A 72 14.51 -12.63 13.09
N THR A 73 15.49 -11.75 12.85
CA THR A 73 15.24 -10.33 12.54
C THR A 73 15.17 -10.00 11.06
N GLY A 74 15.47 -10.98 10.18
CA GLY A 74 15.53 -10.77 8.74
C GLY A 74 16.95 -10.51 8.22
N TYR A 75 17.13 -10.77 6.93
CA TYR A 75 18.41 -10.68 6.25
C TYR A 75 18.24 -10.19 4.83
N THR A 76 19.12 -9.31 4.38
CA THR A 76 19.20 -8.91 2.99
C THR A 76 20.61 -9.15 2.46
N PHE A 77 20.72 -10.04 1.50
CA PHE A 77 21.90 -10.19 0.66
C PHE A 77 21.83 -9.21 -0.49
N LYS A 78 22.92 -8.50 -0.78
CA LYS A 78 23.05 -7.58 -1.91
C LYS A 78 24.23 -7.96 -2.78
N ASN A 79 24.02 -7.85 -4.08
CA ASN A 79 25.09 -7.85 -5.07
C ASN A 79 24.96 -6.57 -5.90
N SER A 80 25.66 -5.53 -5.49
CA SER A 80 25.57 -4.21 -6.11
C SER A 80 26.21 -4.18 -7.50
N ALA A 81 27.21 -4.98 -7.76
CA ALA A 81 27.86 -5.10 -9.06
C ALA A 81 26.91 -5.74 -10.10
N GLU A 82 26.19 -6.79 -9.71
CA GLU A 82 25.21 -7.49 -10.55
C GLU A 82 23.78 -6.94 -10.40
N LYS A 83 23.62 -5.87 -9.57
CA LYS A 83 22.36 -5.11 -9.38
C LYS A 83 21.17 -5.98 -8.98
N TYR A 84 21.36 -6.90 -8.03
CA TYR A 84 20.27 -7.65 -7.42
C TYR A 84 20.37 -7.72 -5.91
N SER A 85 19.25 -8.00 -5.27
CA SER A 85 19.17 -8.28 -3.84
C SER A 85 18.19 -9.41 -3.56
N LEU A 86 18.48 -10.18 -2.51
CA LEU A 86 17.60 -11.19 -1.94
C LEU A 86 17.36 -10.85 -0.46
N SER A 87 16.11 -10.59 -0.12
CA SER A 87 15.70 -10.26 1.24
C SER A 87 14.87 -11.38 1.83
N TYR A 88 15.12 -11.69 3.08
CA TYR A 88 14.35 -12.56 3.94
C TYR A 88 13.74 -11.73 5.07
N GLU A 89 12.42 -11.82 5.30
CA GLU A 89 11.69 -10.95 6.21
C GLU A 89 11.92 -11.25 7.70
N GLY A 90 12.49 -12.42 8.05
CA GLY A 90 12.70 -12.85 9.43
C GLY A 90 11.45 -13.47 10.06
N LEU A 91 11.60 -13.96 11.29
CA LEU A 91 10.53 -14.60 12.06
C LEU A 91 9.93 -13.68 13.13
N LEU A 92 10.66 -12.67 13.61
CA LEU A 92 10.29 -11.81 14.73
C LEU A 92 10.14 -10.34 14.34
N ASN A 93 9.52 -10.06 13.18
CA ASN A 93 9.13 -8.69 12.85
C ASN A 93 7.79 -8.35 13.53
N ILE A 94 7.55 -7.05 13.77
CA ILE A 94 6.27 -6.58 14.34
C ILE A 94 5.12 -7.05 13.43
N GLY A 95 4.21 -7.84 13.99
CA GLY A 95 3.06 -8.42 13.28
C GLY A 95 3.35 -9.72 12.52
N SER A 96 4.61 -10.21 12.48
CA SER A 96 4.90 -11.54 11.91
C SER A 96 4.38 -12.67 12.81
N LEU A 97 4.43 -12.51 14.11
CA LEU A 97 3.74 -13.38 15.08
C LEU A 97 2.46 -12.69 15.55
N SER A 98 1.33 -13.29 15.32
CA SER A 98 0.02 -12.75 15.66
C SER A 98 -0.94 -13.85 16.13
N PHE A 99 -2.09 -13.43 16.66
CA PHE A 99 -3.12 -14.35 17.13
C PHE A 99 -4.50 -13.92 16.60
N ASN A 100 -5.28 -14.90 16.18
CA ASN A 100 -6.71 -14.80 15.90
C ASN A 100 -7.40 -16.14 16.22
N THR A 101 -8.72 -16.14 16.37
CA THR A 101 -9.46 -17.34 16.79
C THR A 101 -9.52 -18.44 15.73
N VAL A 102 -9.27 -18.10 14.46
CA VAL A 102 -9.27 -19.07 13.34
C VAL A 102 -7.96 -19.83 13.27
N GLN A 103 -6.84 -19.12 13.26
CA GLN A 103 -5.51 -19.69 13.06
C GLN A 103 -4.81 -20.02 14.39
N GLY A 104 -5.32 -19.53 15.52
CA GLY A 104 -4.61 -19.50 16.78
C GLY A 104 -3.42 -18.54 16.68
N TYR A 105 -2.30 -18.90 17.32
CA TYR A 105 -1.04 -18.28 16.99
C TYR A 105 -0.73 -18.54 15.52
N ASN A 106 -0.31 -17.51 14.84
CA ASN A 106 0.10 -17.65 13.44
C ASN A 106 1.33 -16.81 13.19
N PHE A 107 2.07 -17.21 12.18
CA PHE A 107 3.33 -16.59 11.87
C PHE A 107 3.46 -16.31 10.36
N ASP A 108 3.99 -15.16 10.02
CA ASP A 108 4.25 -14.72 8.66
C ASP A 108 5.75 -14.54 8.43
N SER A 109 6.23 -14.98 7.27
CA SER A 109 7.58 -14.67 6.78
C SER A 109 7.58 -14.65 5.26
N GLY A 110 8.70 -14.26 4.66
CA GLY A 110 8.79 -14.23 3.21
C GLY A 110 10.19 -13.98 2.67
N PHE A 111 10.31 -14.17 1.37
CA PHE A 111 11.49 -13.87 0.59
C PHE A 111 11.13 -12.89 -0.52
N ARG A 112 12.07 -12.00 -0.84
CA ARG A 112 11.94 -11.08 -1.96
C ARG A 112 13.27 -10.98 -2.71
N PHE A 113 13.23 -11.34 -3.98
CA PHE A 113 14.30 -11.10 -4.93
C PHE A 113 13.96 -9.84 -5.74
N THR A 114 14.94 -8.95 -5.93
CA THR A 114 14.79 -7.76 -6.77
C THR A 114 16.01 -7.62 -7.67
N SER A 115 15.80 -7.42 -8.96
CA SER A 115 16.88 -7.23 -9.94
C SER A 115 16.62 -6.00 -10.81
N THR A 116 17.70 -5.25 -11.04
CA THR A 116 17.75 -4.10 -11.96
C THR A 116 18.84 -4.28 -13.03
N LYS A 117 19.32 -5.51 -13.24
CA LYS A 117 20.53 -5.82 -14.01
C LYS A 117 20.50 -5.34 -15.47
N ASN A 118 19.37 -5.48 -16.15
CA ASN A 118 19.27 -5.20 -17.60
C ASN A 118 18.82 -3.76 -17.90
N GLN A 119 19.06 -2.83 -16.98
CA GLN A 119 18.41 -1.53 -17.08
C GLN A 119 19.43 -0.42 -16.99
N GLU A 120 19.62 0.27 -18.10
CA GLU A 120 20.48 1.45 -18.19
C GLU A 120 19.99 2.62 -17.33
N SER A 121 18.75 2.55 -16.80
CA SER A 121 18.13 3.64 -16.09
C SER A 121 17.45 3.18 -14.80
N LYS A 122 17.62 3.95 -13.72
CA LYS A 122 16.91 3.79 -12.45
C LYS A 122 15.39 3.74 -12.69
N GLY A 123 14.66 2.92 -11.91
CA GLY A 123 13.20 2.87 -11.94
C GLY A 123 12.57 1.75 -12.77
N ILE A 124 13.37 0.98 -13.53
CA ILE A 124 12.94 -0.28 -14.15
C ILE A 124 13.49 -1.42 -13.28
N TYR A 125 12.68 -2.40 -12.95
CA TYR A 125 13.10 -3.52 -12.10
C TYR A 125 12.18 -4.72 -12.21
N THR A 126 12.71 -5.89 -11.88
CA THR A 126 11.94 -7.12 -11.67
C THR A 126 12.00 -7.49 -10.20
N ALA A 127 10.86 -7.82 -9.62
CA ALA A 127 10.79 -8.36 -8.27
C ALA A 127 9.99 -9.66 -8.26
N VAL A 128 10.50 -10.65 -7.51
CA VAL A 128 9.80 -11.89 -7.20
C VAL A 128 9.69 -11.97 -5.68
N SER A 129 8.51 -12.18 -5.14
CA SER A 129 8.32 -12.34 -3.71
C SER A 129 7.45 -13.54 -3.40
N THR A 130 7.75 -14.19 -2.28
CA THR A 130 6.98 -15.31 -1.74
C THR A 130 6.72 -15.03 -0.28
N LYS A 131 5.48 -15.21 0.17
CA LYS A 131 5.09 -15.10 1.58
C LYS A 131 4.54 -16.42 2.07
N PHE A 132 4.87 -16.76 3.30
CA PHE A 132 4.44 -17.95 4.02
C PHE A 132 3.65 -17.50 5.24
N ASN A 133 2.49 -18.11 5.46
CA ASN A 133 1.69 -17.93 6.65
C ASN A 133 1.35 -19.31 7.21
N TYR A 134 1.65 -19.58 8.48
CA TYR A 134 1.30 -20.82 9.17
C TYR A 134 0.43 -20.51 10.37
N GLY A 135 -0.74 -21.15 10.44
CA GLY A 135 -1.67 -21.09 11.55
C GLY A 135 -1.58 -22.37 12.38
N PHE A 136 -1.22 -22.24 13.67
CA PHE A 136 -0.96 -23.37 14.54
C PHE A 136 -2.25 -24.11 14.94
N ALA A 137 -3.36 -23.41 15.14
CA ALA A 137 -4.63 -24.07 15.50
C ALA A 137 -5.34 -24.72 14.29
N GLU A 138 -5.05 -24.26 13.08
CA GLU A 138 -5.53 -24.87 11.83
C GLU A 138 -4.57 -25.94 11.29
N GLU A 139 -3.32 -25.98 11.77
CA GLU A 139 -2.22 -26.80 11.25
C GLU A 139 -2.01 -26.60 9.74
N ARG A 140 -2.19 -25.37 9.26
CA ARG A 140 -2.23 -25.09 7.83
C ARG A 140 -1.18 -24.06 7.40
N LEU A 141 -0.36 -24.47 6.43
CA LEU A 141 0.57 -23.58 5.71
C LEU A 141 -0.15 -22.98 4.50
N ARG A 142 -0.03 -21.67 4.35
CA ARG A 142 -0.46 -20.91 3.16
C ARG A 142 0.75 -20.23 2.53
N VAL A 143 0.79 -20.25 1.22
CA VAL A 143 1.87 -19.65 0.45
C VAL A 143 1.29 -18.77 -0.62
N THR A 144 1.84 -17.57 -0.77
CA THR A 144 1.54 -16.66 -1.87
C THR A 144 2.81 -16.25 -2.59
N GLY A 145 2.74 -16.13 -3.90
CA GLY A 145 3.82 -15.67 -4.76
C GLY A 145 3.41 -14.43 -5.55
N GLN A 146 4.37 -13.57 -5.83
CA GLN A 146 4.16 -12.41 -6.70
C GLN A 146 5.39 -12.20 -7.58
N PHE A 147 5.15 -12.07 -8.87
CA PHE A 147 6.08 -11.53 -9.86
C PHE A 147 5.65 -10.11 -10.21
N LEU A 148 6.60 -9.19 -10.26
CA LEU A 148 6.37 -7.80 -10.67
C LEU A 148 7.49 -7.35 -11.60
N HIS A 149 7.12 -6.77 -12.74
CA HIS A 149 8.07 -6.18 -13.67
C HIS A 149 7.62 -4.78 -14.07
N ARG A 150 8.47 -3.79 -13.84
CA ARG A 150 8.28 -2.44 -14.34
C ARG A 150 9.05 -2.28 -15.65
N PHE A 151 8.32 -2.04 -16.75
CA PHE A 151 8.89 -1.92 -18.09
C PHE A 151 9.42 -0.52 -18.41
N ASN A 152 8.79 0.50 -17.82
CA ASN A 152 9.06 1.88 -18.21
C ASN A 152 9.04 2.80 -17.00
N LYS A 153 10.06 3.65 -16.90
CA LYS A 153 10.22 4.62 -15.81
C LYS A 153 9.46 5.92 -16.07
N MET A 154 9.08 6.21 -17.31
CA MET A 154 8.41 7.47 -17.68
C MET A 154 6.90 7.40 -17.45
N ASN A 155 6.27 6.33 -17.87
CA ASN A 155 4.83 6.10 -17.70
C ASN A 155 4.49 5.07 -16.61
N TYR A 156 5.51 4.55 -15.88
CA TYR A 156 5.37 3.57 -14.81
C TYR A 156 4.68 2.26 -15.21
N ALA A 157 4.74 1.91 -16.51
CA ALA A 157 4.16 0.67 -17.02
C ALA A 157 4.66 -0.54 -16.23
N THR A 158 3.75 -1.22 -15.54
CA THR A 158 4.07 -2.29 -14.58
C THR A 158 3.11 -3.45 -14.77
N LEU A 159 3.66 -4.65 -14.95
CA LEU A 159 2.92 -5.93 -14.91
C LEU A 159 3.13 -6.57 -13.53
N SER A 160 2.06 -7.10 -12.95
CA SER A 160 2.14 -7.95 -11.76
C SER A 160 1.33 -9.22 -11.99
N ILE A 161 1.92 -10.36 -11.63
CA ILE A 161 1.24 -11.66 -11.58
C ILE A 161 1.38 -12.14 -10.14
N SER A 162 0.28 -12.52 -9.52
CA SER A 162 0.30 -13.01 -8.14
C SER A 162 -0.68 -14.15 -7.95
N GLY A 163 -0.39 -15.05 -7.01
CA GLY A 163 -1.28 -16.15 -6.71
C GLY A 163 -0.87 -16.90 -5.45
N GLY A 164 -1.75 -17.79 -5.03
CA GLY A 164 -1.56 -18.65 -3.86
C GLY A 164 -2.73 -18.62 -2.91
N SER A 165 -2.50 -19.13 -1.69
CA SER A 165 -3.49 -19.21 -0.62
C SER A 165 -3.18 -18.21 0.48
N SER A 166 -4.20 -17.51 0.98
CA SER A 166 -4.08 -16.53 2.08
C SER A 166 -5.36 -16.48 2.91
N VAL A 167 -5.26 -15.96 4.13
CA VAL A 167 -6.41 -15.58 4.94
C VAL A 167 -6.69 -14.09 4.74
N LYS A 168 -7.95 -13.73 4.55
CA LYS A 168 -8.40 -12.35 4.32
C LYS A 168 -9.50 -11.97 5.28
N GLN A 169 -9.55 -10.70 5.67
CA GLN A 169 -10.69 -10.13 6.37
C GLN A 169 -11.89 -9.99 5.43
N PHE A 170 -13.10 -10.16 5.94
CA PHE A 170 -14.33 -9.92 5.15
C PHE A 170 -14.39 -8.48 4.65
N ASN A 171 -13.94 -7.52 5.45
CA ASN A 171 -13.77 -6.15 4.96
C ASN A 171 -12.42 -6.00 4.25
N PRO A 172 -12.40 -5.75 2.93
CA PRO A 172 -11.16 -5.65 2.14
C PRO A 172 -10.28 -4.45 2.51
N ASN A 173 -10.80 -3.46 3.28
CA ASN A 173 -9.99 -2.37 3.81
C ASN A 173 -9.16 -2.77 5.04
N GLU A 174 -9.29 -4.01 5.53
CA GLU A 174 -8.57 -4.57 6.69
C GLU A 174 -8.57 -3.61 7.90
N PRO A 175 -9.77 -3.27 8.44
CA PRO A 175 -9.94 -2.17 9.41
C PRO A 175 -9.25 -2.42 10.75
N ILE A 176 -8.86 -3.66 11.06
CA ILE A 176 -8.12 -4.01 12.26
C ILE A 176 -6.78 -4.65 11.90
N SER A 177 -5.70 -4.13 12.48
CA SER A 177 -4.37 -4.69 12.29
C SER A 177 -4.20 -6.01 13.09
N LYS A 178 -3.31 -6.89 12.61
CA LYS A 178 -3.00 -8.16 13.30
C LYS A 178 -2.54 -7.94 14.74
N VAL A 179 -1.75 -6.89 15.00
CA VAL A 179 -1.25 -6.57 16.35
C VAL A 179 -2.38 -6.18 17.28
N ILE A 180 -3.26 -5.27 16.83
CA ILE A 180 -4.41 -4.82 17.65
C ILE A 180 -5.35 -5.99 17.91
N ASN A 181 -5.64 -6.82 16.89
CA ASN A 181 -6.46 -8.00 17.07
C ASN A 181 -5.84 -9.02 18.05
N THR A 182 -4.52 -9.21 18.00
CA THR A 182 -3.81 -10.08 18.92
C THR A 182 -4.02 -9.64 20.37
N ILE A 183 -3.83 -8.34 20.65
CA ILE A 183 -4.03 -7.78 21.99
C ILE A 183 -5.51 -7.90 22.41
N SER A 184 -6.43 -7.49 21.52
CA SER A 184 -7.87 -7.56 21.79
C SER A 184 -8.34 -8.99 22.08
N SER A 185 -7.82 -9.96 21.34
CA SER A 185 -8.19 -11.37 21.55
C SER A 185 -7.57 -11.93 22.84
N LEU A 186 -6.26 -11.83 23.00
CA LEU A 186 -5.56 -12.50 24.12
C LEU A 186 -5.81 -11.86 25.47
N ALA A 187 -5.99 -10.53 25.54
CA ALA A 187 -6.20 -9.82 26.79
C ALA A 187 -7.69 -9.59 27.12
N PHE A 188 -8.54 -9.35 26.10
CA PHE A 188 -9.92 -8.93 26.31
C PHE A 188 -10.97 -9.91 25.74
N ARG A 189 -10.52 -10.98 25.09
CA ARG A 189 -11.37 -11.98 24.43
C ARG A 189 -12.29 -11.41 23.33
N ASN A 190 -11.89 -10.30 22.72
CA ASN A 190 -12.62 -9.65 21.64
C ASN A 190 -12.08 -10.11 20.27
N ASN A 191 -12.87 -10.93 19.56
CA ASN A 191 -12.53 -11.37 18.20
C ASN A 191 -13.16 -10.45 17.16
N PHE A 192 -12.51 -9.32 16.86
CA PHE A 192 -13.00 -8.35 15.88
C PHE A 192 -12.64 -8.73 14.44
N MET A 193 -11.56 -9.47 14.23
CA MET A 193 -11.06 -9.85 12.91
C MET A 193 -11.80 -11.10 12.40
N LYS A 194 -12.73 -10.91 11.46
CA LYS A 194 -13.49 -12.01 10.83
C LYS A 194 -12.82 -12.36 9.51
N LEU A 195 -12.58 -13.66 9.29
CA LEU A 195 -11.64 -14.16 8.29
C LEU A 195 -12.26 -15.20 7.38
N TYR A 196 -11.83 -15.21 6.12
CA TYR A 196 -12.11 -16.28 5.16
C TYR A 196 -10.82 -16.71 4.45
N ASN A 197 -10.80 -17.91 3.87
CA ASN A 197 -9.68 -18.37 3.05
C ASN A 197 -9.86 -17.96 1.61
N LEU A 198 -8.83 -17.36 1.04
CA LEU A 198 -8.76 -16.97 -0.35
C LEU A 198 -7.64 -17.74 -1.05
N GLU A 199 -7.97 -18.49 -2.08
CA GLU A 199 -7.03 -19.01 -3.06
C GLU A 199 -7.23 -18.23 -4.35
N ALA A 200 -6.20 -17.57 -4.84
CA ALA A 200 -6.35 -16.66 -5.97
C ALA A 200 -5.19 -16.74 -6.95
N LEU A 201 -5.48 -16.41 -8.21
CA LEU A 201 -4.51 -16.14 -9.26
C LEU A 201 -4.90 -14.84 -9.95
N ALA A 202 -4.01 -13.86 -9.97
CA ALA A 202 -4.28 -12.53 -10.50
C ALA A 202 -3.20 -12.08 -11.46
N ILE A 203 -3.62 -11.37 -12.49
CA ILE A 203 -2.76 -10.59 -13.37
C ILE A 203 -3.25 -9.15 -13.35
N SER A 204 -2.33 -8.21 -13.22
CA SER A 204 -2.64 -6.78 -13.26
C SER A 204 -1.61 -6.01 -14.08
N TYR A 205 -2.09 -4.98 -14.75
CA TYR A 205 -1.27 -4.04 -15.50
C TYR A 205 -1.65 -2.62 -15.14
N SER A 206 -0.66 -1.76 -14.95
CA SER A 206 -0.87 -0.35 -14.63
C SER A 206 0.10 0.56 -15.36
N GLN A 207 -0.35 1.74 -15.74
CA GLN A 207 0.50 2.79 -16.31
C GLN A 207 -0.13 4.18 -16.23
N ASP A 208 0.70 5.22 -16.36
CA ASP A 208 0.27 6.57 -16.66
C ASP A 208 -0.03 6.65 -18.17
N ILE A 209 -1.31 6.81 -18.55
CA ILE A 209 -1.73 6.94 -19.95
C ILE A 209 -1.67 8.37 -20.47
N ALA A 210 -1.77 9.34 -19.54
CA ALA A 210 -1.62 10.77 -19.83
C ALA A 210 -1.03 11.45 -18.58
N ASN A 211 -0.67 12.72 -18.71
CA ASN A 211 -0.20 13.49 -17.56
C ASN A 211 -1.30 13.63 -16.51
N GLY A 212 -1.02 13.13 -15.29
CA GLY A 212 -1.98 13.11 -14.19
C GLY A 212 -3.03 11.99 -14.25
N VAL A 213 -3.02 11.13 -15.28
CA VAL A 213 -3.98 10.03 -15.43
C VAL A 213 -3.28 8.68 -15.33
N HIS A 214 -3.53 7.97 -14.25
CA HIS A 214 -3.01 6.62 -14.00
C HIS A 214 -4.14 5.59 -14.12
N LEU A 215 -3.94 4.55 -14.93
CA LEU A 215 -4.86 3.43 -15.06
C LEU A 215 -4.26 2.16 -14.45
N ASN A 216 -5.13 1.35 -13.86
CA ASN A 216 -4.82 0.01 -13.40
C ASN A 216 -5.96 -0.94 -13.79
N GLY A 217 -5.62 -2.00 -14.52
CA GLY A 217 -6.52 -3.11 -14.82
C GLY A 217 -6.05 -4.37 -14.11
N LYS A 218 -6.96 -5.15 -13.54
CA LYS A 218 -6.69 -6.42 -12.85
C LYS A 218 -7.76 -7.44 -13.21
N VAL A 219 -7.36 -8.66 -13.50
CA VAL A 219 -8.23 -9.83 -13.57
C VAL A 219 -7.73 -10.85 -12.55
N GLU A 220 -8.64 -11.41 -11.76
CA GLU A 220 -8.33 -12.31 -10.66
C GLU A 220 -9.35 -13.44 -10.57
N TYR A 221 -8.89 -14.68 -10.71
CA TYR A 221 -9.66 -15.85 -10.37
C TYR A 221 -9.51 -16.10 -8.87
N GLN A 222 -10.63 -16.30 -8.17
CA GLN A 222 -10.69 -16.48 -6.73
C GLN A 222 -11.48 -17.73 -6.39
N GLN A 223 -10.95 -18.56 -5.49
CA GLN A 223 -11.72 -19.57 -4.77
C GLN A 223 -11.78 -19.14 -3.31
N ARG A 224 -12.99 -19.02 -2.77
CA ARG A 224 -13.28 -18.53 -1.43
C ARG A 224 -13.88 -19.65 -0.60
N LYS A 225 -13.41 -19.80 0.64
CA LYS A 225 -13.86 -20.83 1.57
C LYS A 225 -14.11 -20.19 2.93
N PRO A 226 -15.22 -20.51 3.61
CA PRO A 226 -15.44 -20.06 4.97
C PRO A 226 -14.39 -20.65 5.92
N LEU A 227 -14.16 -19.95 7.01
CA LEU A 227 -13.32 -20.41 8.12
C LEU A 227 -14.10 -20.28 9.42
N PHE A 228 -13.80 -21.14 10.38
CA PHE A 228 -14.41 -21.18 11.71
C PHE A 228 -13.36 -20.96 12.78
N ASN A 229 -13.79 -20.62 13.99
CA ASN A 229 -12.88 -20.57 15.14
C ASN A 229 -12.34 -21.97 15.43
N ASN A 230 -11.02 -22.10 15.59
CA ASN A 230 -10.34 -23.34 15.94
C ASN A 230 -9.69 -23.28 17.33
N THR A 231 -9.78 -22.15 18.01
CA THR A 231 -9.23 -21.99 19.36
C THR A 231 -10.04 -20.99 20.18
N ASP A 232 -10.12 -21.26 21.46
CA ASP A 232 -10.70 -20.40 22.49
C ASP A 232 -9.63 -19.87 23.47
N PHE A 233 -8.35 -20.05 23.15
CA PHE A 233 -7.24 -19.67 24.00
C PHE A 233 -7.19 -18.14 24.23
N SER A 234 -7.05 -17.74 25.49
CA SER A 234 -6.74 -16.36 25.88
C SER A 234 -5.93 -16.34 27.19
N PHE A 235 -5.21 -15.23 27.44
CA PHE A 235 -4.49 -15.07 28.72
C PHE A 235 -5.41 -14.63 29.85
N LEU A 236 -6.32 -13.73 29.56
CA LEU A 236 -7.24 -13.11 30.52
C LEU A 236 -8.70 -13.36 30.10
N ASN A 237 -9.64 -13.04 31.00
CA ASN A 237 -11.10 -13.15 30.76
C ASN A 237 -11.55 -14.54 30.29
N LYS A 238 -11.06 -15.60 30.94
CA LYS A 238 -11.31 -16.99 30.54
C LYS A 238 -12.78 -17.42 30.67
N SER A 239 -13.59 -16.69 31.44
CA SER A 239 -15.02 -16.93 31.57
C SER A 239 -15.85 -16.52 30.34
N ASP A 240 -15.34 -15.57 29.56
CA ASP A 240 -16.05 -15.08 28.38
C ASP A 240 -15.84 -16.02 27.19
N LEU A 241 -16.76 -16.04 26.27
CA LEU A 241 -16.63 -16.77 25.01
C LEU A 241 -16.22 -15.80 23.89
N TYR A 242 -15.41 -16.28 22.96
CA TYR A 242 -15.18 -15.52 21.73
C TYR A 242 -16.46 -15.45 20.89
N SER A 243 -16.68 -14.36 20.19
CA SER A 243 -17.69 -14.30 19.14
C SER A 243 -17.30 -15.21 17.97
N SER A 244 -18.30 -15.75 17.27
CA SER A 244 -18.11 -16.54 16.06
C SER A 244 -17.27 -15.80 15.01
N ASN A 245 -16.61 -16.53 14.12
CA ASN A 245 -15.96 -15.96 12.93
C ASN A 245 -16.98 -15.52 11.84
N ASN A 246 -18.28 -15.77 12.07
CA ASN A 246 -19.35 -15.30 11.18
C ASN A 246 -19.63 -13.80 11.42
N PRO A 247 -19.36 -12.90 10.46
CA PRO A 247 -19.62 -11.47 10.62
C PRO A 247 -21.12 -11.11 10.57
N LEU A 248 -21.97 -12.04 10.07
CA LEU A 248 -23.43 -11.82 9.96
C LEU A 248 -24.17 -12.18 11.23
N ASP A 249 -23.65 -13.17 11.98
CA ASP A 249 -24.18 -13.59 13.29
C ASP A 249 -23.02 -14.00 14.21
N LEU A 250 -22.74 -13.15 15.19
CA LEU A 250 -21.63 -13.33 16.12
C LEU A 250 -21.85 -14.49 17.10
N ASN A 251 -23.06 -15.04 17.20
CA ASN A 251 -23.42 -16.14 18.07
C ASN A 251 -23.58 -17.47 17.33
N ASP A 252 -23.54 -17.46 16.00
CA ASP A 252 -23.63 -18.67 15.18
C ASP A 252 -22.24 -19.23 14.84
N PHE A 253 -21.88 -20.34 15.48
CA PHE A 253 -20.62 -21.02 15.28
C PHE A 253 -20.68 -22.16 14.26
N THR A 254 -21.85 -22.44 13.73
CA THR A 254 -22.12 -23.61 12.90
C THR A 254 -22.39 -23.30 11.45
N THR A 255 -23.05 -22.18 11.19
CA THR A 255 -23.40 -21.77 9.82
C THR A 255 -22.29 -20.91 9.22
N ALA A 256 -21.87 -21.29 8.03
CA ALA A 256 -20.91 -20.50 7.27
C ALA A 256 -21.55 -19.21 6.75
N PRO A 257 -20.91 -18.05 6.87
CA PRO A 257 -21.43 -16.78 6.33
C PRO A 257 -21.47 -16.74 4.78
N VAL A 258 -20.82 -17.68 4.14
CA VAL A 258 -20.75 -17.84 2.68
C VAL A 258 -20.42 -19.28 2.33
N ASP A 259 -21.03 -19.80 1.27
CA ASP A 259 -20.66 -21.11 0.73
C ASP A 259 -19.29 -21.06 0.04
N LYS A 260 -18.63 -22.22 -0.01
CA LYS A 260 -17.43 -22.37 -0.82
C LYS A 260 -17.80 -22.13 -2.30
N HIS A 261 -17.20 -21.13 -2.91
CA HIS A 261 -17.45 -20.78 -4.30
C HIS A 261 -16.18 -20.27 -4.99
N HIS A 262 -16.22 -20.21 -6.31
CA HIS A 262 -15.25 -19.50 -7.11
C HIS A 262 -15.90 -18.35 -7.88
N LEU A 263 -15.10 -17.34 -8.17
CA LEU A 263 -15.51 -16.13 -8.88
C LEU A 263 -14.31 -15.56 -9.62
N THR A 264 -14.52 -15.06 -10.82
CA THR A 264 -13.54 -14.22 -11.52
C THR A 264 -13.92 -12.75 -11.32
N LYS A 265 -12.96 -11.93 -10.90
CA LYS A 265 -13.14 -10.49 -10.74
C LYS A 265 -12.29 -9.74 -11.75
N ALA A 266 -12.91 -8.87 -12.54
CA ALA A 266 -12.21 -7.87 -13.33
C ALA A 266 -12.38 -6.50 -12.69
N THR A 267 -11.29 -5.77 -12.53
CA THR A 267 -11.28 -4.44 -11.90
C THR A 267 -10.55 -3.45 -12.80
N LEU A 268 -11.15 -2.30 -13.04
CA LEU A 268 -10.53 -1.19 -13.75
C LEU A 268 -10.59 0.06 -12.87
N ASN A 269 -9.43 0.63 -12.56
CA ASN A 269 -9.32 1.82 -11.73
C ASN A 269 -8.59 2.93 -12.48
N ALA A 270 -9.10 4.16 -12.37
CA ALA A 270 -8.46 5.37 -12.86
C ALA A 270 -8.22 6.34 -11.69
N ARG A 271 -7.02 6.90 -11.61
CA ARG A 271 -6.70 8.03 -10.73
C ARG A 271 -6.38 9.25 -11.58
N ILE A 272 -7.08 10.34 -11.34
CA ILE A 272 -6.96 11.58 -12.10
C ILE A 272 -6.52 12.70 -11.15
N ASN A 273 -5.32 13.23 -11.40
CA ASN A 273 -4.78 14.41 -10.72
C ASN A 273 -4.90 15.60 -11.68
N PHE A 274 -5.86 16.46 -11.44
CA PHE A 274 -6.09 17.64 -12.28
C PHE A 274 -4.94 18.64 -12.17
N GLY A 275 -4.59 19.28 -13.29
CA GLY A 275 -3.52 20.28 -13.33
C GLY A 275 -2.15 19.72 -12.93
N ASN A 276 -1.94 18.42 -13.06
CA ASN A 276 -0.68 17.76 -12.70
C ASN A 276 0.46 18.27 -13.59
N ASN A 277 1.56 18.65 -12.97
CA ASN A 277 2.81 18.96 -13.64
C ASN A 277 3.79 17.79 -13.51
N TYR A 278 4.83 17.77 -14.30
CA TYR A 278 5.92 16.83 -14.14
C TYR A 278 7.27 17.46 -14.47
N SER A 279 8.30 16.96 -13.84
CA SER A 279 9.69 17.22 -14.19
C SER A 279 10.24 15.96 -14.87
N SER A 280 10.77 16.13 -16.07
CA SER A 280 11.49 15.07 -16.78
C SER A 280 12.98 15.21 -16.49
N ARG A 281 13.60 14.10 -16.05
CA ARG A 281 15.02 14.01 -15.78
C ARG A 281 15.58 12.77 -16.49
N PRO A 282 16.93 12.67 -16.69
CA PRO A 282 17.53 11.47 -17.29
C PRO A 282 17.19 10.17 -16.58
N ASP A 283 16.94 10.21 -15.27
CA ASP A 283 16.61 9.06 -14.44
C ASP A 283 15.10 8.78 -14.32
N GLY A 284 14.22 9.61 -14.88
CA GLY A 284 12.78 9.35 -14.92
C GLY A 284 11.90 10.58 -15.02
N LYS A 285 10.61 10.34 -15.00
CA LYS A 285 9.56 11.35 -14.87
C LYS A 285 9.15 11.46 -13.40
N PHE A 286 9.08 12.67 -12.89
CA PHE A 286 8.64 12.96 -11.52
C PHE A 286 7.36 13.77 -11.58
N ASN A 287 6.25 13.16 -11.21
CA ASN A 287 4.97 13.83 -11.17
C ASN A 287 4.94 14.85 -10.00
N ILE A 288 4.52 16.06 -10.31
CA ILE A 288 4.34 17.16 -9.35
C ILE A 288 2.84 17.40 -9.25
N ARG A 289 2.24 16.88 -8.16
CA ARG A 289 0.82 17.07 -7.90
C ARG A 289 0.51 18.55 -7.70
N ASN A 290 -0.55 19.01 -8.33
CA ASN A 290 -1.06 20.35 -8.08
C ASN A 290 -2.08 20.30 -6.93
N GLU A 291 -1.69 20.82 -5.77
CA GLU A 291 -2.53 20.83 -4.56
C GLU A 291 -3.75 21.74 -4.66
N LYS A 292 -3.85 22.57 -5.69
CA LYS A 292 -5.03 23.41 -5.93
C LYS A 292 -6.26 22.64 -6.40
N TYR A 293 -6.08 21.40 -6.83
CA TYR A 293 -7.15 20.58 -7.38
C TYR A 293 -7.33 19.27 -6.60
N PRO A 294 -8.57 18.75 -6.56
CA PRO A 294 -8.82 17.45 -5.98
C PRO A 294 -8.19 16.32 -6.81
N THR A 295 -8.02 15.16 -6.18
CA THR A 295 -7.74 13.91 -6.88
C THR A 295 -9.03 13.10 -6.99
N LEU A 296 -9.37 12.72 -8.23
CA LEU A 296 -10.52 11.87 -8.53
C LEU A 296 -10.06 10.43 -8.77
N TYR A 297 -10.77 9.49 -8.16
CA TYR A 297 -10.62 8.06 -8.40
C TYR A 297 -11.94 7.52 -8.96
N LEU A 298 -11.87 6.76 -10.02
CA LEU A 298 -12.99 6.06 -10.63
C LEU A 298 -12.67 4.57 -10.62
N GLY A 299 -13.62 3.74 -10.25
CA GLY A 299 -13.47 2.30 -10.20
C GLY A 299 -14.67 1.59 -10.81
N TYR A 300 -14.40 0.55 -11.57
CA TYR A 300 -15.38 -0.43 -12.00
C TYR A 300 -14.87 -1.81 -11.63
N GLU A 301 -15.73 -2.60 -11.00
CA GLU A 301 -15.48 -3.98 -10.64
C GLU A 301 -16.61 -4.86 -11.17
N LYS A 302 -16.26 -5.98 -11.78
CA LYS A 302 -17.20 -6.99 -12.26
C LYS A 302 -16.83 -8.35 -11.70
N GLY A 303 -17.77 -8.96 -10.98
CA GLY A 303 -17.72 -10.38 -10.61
C GLY A 303 -18.46 -11.20 -11.66
N PHE A 304 -17.82 -12.22 -12.21
CA PHE A 304 -18.39 -13.07 -13.27
C PHE A 304 -17.78 -14.47 -13.25
N ALA A 305 -18.33 -15.36 -14.06
CA ALA A 305 -17.90 -16.76 -14.17
C ALA A 305 -17.82 -17.47 -12.81
N SER A 306 -18.81 -17.21 -11.96
CA SER A 306 -18.99 -17.93 -10.70
C SER A 306 -19.64 -19.28 -10.94
N ASN A 307 -19.35 -20.28 -10.07
CA ASN A 307 -20.11 -21.52 -10.04
C ASN A 307 -21.58 -21.32 -9.59
N GLU A 308 -21.87 -20.19 -8.95
CA GLU A 308 -23.21 -19.78 -8.56
C GLU A 308 -23.47 -18.35 -9.00
N LYS A 309 -24.42 -18.15 -9.94
CA LYS A 309 -24.75 -16.83 -10.50
C LYS A 309 -25.11 -15.78 -9.45
N LYS A 310 -25.62 -16.19 -8.28
CA LYS A 310 -25.96 -15.26 -7.19
C LYS A 310 -24.78 -14.42 -6.72
N TYR A 311 -23.51 -14.86 -6.96
CA TYR A 311 -22.30 -14.14 -6.58
C TYR A 311 -21.75 -13.23 -7.68
N GLU A 312 -22.38 -13.19 -8.85
CA GLU A 312 -21.98 -12.27 -9.92
C GLU A 312 -22.57 -10.89 -9.69
N PHE A 313 -21.80 -9.85 -10.02
CA PHE A 313 -22.22 -8.46 -9.82
C PHE A 313 -21.41 -7.48 -10.66
N ASP A 314 -21.92 -6.27 -10.76
CA ASP A 314 -21.22 -5.10 -11.26
C ASP A 314 -21.20 -4.02 -10.17
N HIS A 315 -20.10 -3.32 -10.01
CA HIS A 315 -19.94 -2.25 -9.04
C HIS A 315 -19.20 -1.06 -9.64
N LEU A 316 -19.87 0.09 -9.68
CA LEU A 316 -19.26 1.38 -10.01
C LEU A 316 -19.00 2.17 -8.74
N ASN A 317 -17.79 2.71 -8.63
CA ASN A 317 -17.43 3.54 -7.49
C ASN A 317 -16.60 4.75 -7.90
N THR A 318 -16.71 5.78 -7.10
CA THR A 318 -15.92 7.00 -7.22
C THR A 318 -15.46 7.47 -5.86
N ARG A 319 -14.29 8.09 -5.82
CA ARG A 319 -13.74 8.74 -4.64
C ARG A 319 -13.09 10.06 -5.05
N LEU A 320 -13.33 11.12 -4.28
CA LEU A 320 -12.70 12.40 -4.44
C LEU A 320 -11.98 12.79 -3.15
N THR A 321 -10.71 13.12 -3.25
CA THR A 321 -9.92 13.59 -2.10
C THR A 321 -9.38 14.98 -2.38
N TYR A 322 -9.50 15.87 -1.38
CA TYR A 322 -9.04 17.25 -1.51
C TYR A 322 -8.53 17.78 -0.18
N ASP A 323 -7.40 18.47 -0.22
CA ASP A 323 -6.86 19.23 0.91
C ASP A 323 -6.97 20.73 0.58
N LEU A 324 -7.97 21.37 1.15
CA LEU A 324 -8.17 22.81 1.02
C LEU A 324 -7.26 23.54 2.01
N ILE A 325 -6.23 24.18 1.47
CA ILE A 325 -5.25 24.96 2.26
C ILE A 325 -5.84 26.32 2.56
N LEU A 326 -6.11 26.63 3.84
CA LEU A 326 -6.69 27.88 4.33
C LEU A 326 -5.60 28.88 4.77
N GLY A 327 -4.39 28.76 4.22
CA GLY A 327 -3.22 29.56 4.58
C GLY A 327 -2.82 29.34 6.04
N SER A 328 -2.66 30.41 6.81
CA SER A 328 -2.31 30.33 8.24
C SER A 328 -3.42 29.76 9.12
N LYS A 329 -4.66 29.66 8.60
CA LYS A 329 -5.82 29.13 9.34
C LYS A 329 -5.88 27.59 9.36
N GLY A 330 -4.96 26.90 8.65
CA GLY A 330 -4.89 25.46 8.67
C GLY A 330 -5.29 24.79 7.36
N VAL A 331 -5.70 23.53 7.44
CA VAL A 331 -6.08 22.69 6.28
C VAL A 331 -7.40 21.99 6.57
N LEU A 332 -8.33 22.03 5.62
CA LEU A 332 -9.54 21.22 5.61
C LEU A 332 -9.36 20.08 4.61
N GLY A 333 -9.23 18.85 5.12
CA GLY A 333 -9.22 17.63 4.31
C GLY A 333 -10.61 17.12 4.04
N LEU A 334 -10.86 16.69 2.81
CA LEU A 334 -12.13 16.11 2.36
C LEU A 334 -11.87 14.77 1.68
N ASN A 335 -12.74 13.79 1.96
CA ASN A 335 -12.76 12.50 1.30
C ASN A 335 -14.21 12.06 1.10
N LEU A 336 -14.65 12.13 -0.15
CA LEU A 336 -15.99 11.76 -0.60
C LEU A 336 -15.91 10.44 -1.32
N LYS A 337 -16.82 9.52 -1.02
CA LYS A 337 -16.94 8.25 -1.76
C LYS A 337 -18.39 8.00 -2.07
N ALA A 338 -18.66 7.51 -3.27
CA ALA A 338 -19.97 7.08 -3.70
C ALA A 338 -19.83 5.84 -4.60
N GLY A 339 -20.87 5.03 -4.62
CA GLY A 339 -20.90 3.89 -5.53
C GLY A 339 -22.26 3.25 -5.61
N LYS A 340 -22.40 2.39 -6.61
CA LYS A 340 -23.62 1.63 -6.84
C LYS A 340 -23.29 0.24 -7.36
N PHE A 341 -23.96 -0.73 -6.79
CA PHE A 341 -23.96 -2.11 -7.25
C PHE A 341 -25.14 -2.36 -8.20
N PHE A 342 -24.96 -3.31 -9.09
CA PHE A 342 -25.98 -3.82 -10.00
C PHE A 342 -25.92 -5.34 -9.99
N ASN A 343 -27.07 -5.99 -10.08
CA ASN A 343 -27.21 -7.46 -10.06
C ASN A 343 -26.56 -8.09 -8.81
N ALA A 344 -26.71 -7.45 -7.65
CA ALA A 344 -25.91 -7.74 -6.47
C ALA A 344 -26.75 -8.15 -5.25
N GLU A 345 -28.01 -8.60 -5.43
CA GLU A 345 -28.93 -8.88 -4.33
C GLU A 345 -28.42 -9.96 -3.37
N ASN A 346 -27.70 -10.95 -3.88
CA ASN A 346 -27.26 -12.12 -3.12
C ASN A 346 -25.75 -12.37 -3.19
N ILE A 347 -24.96 -11.32 -3.41
CA ILE A 347 -23.50 -11.46 -3.48
C ILE A 347 -22.89 -11.86 -2.15
N ALA A 348 -21.67 -12.37 -2.18
CA ALA A 348 -20.95 -12.76 -0.98
C ALA A 348 -20.63 -11.55 -0.11
N PHE A 349 -20.76 -11.68 1.21
CA PHE A 349 -20.60 -10.57 2.15
C PHE A 349 -19.25 -9.87 2.05
N MET A 350 -18.16 -10.57 1.68
CA MET A 350 -16.86 -9.95 1.43
C MET A 350 -16.81 -9.03 0.20
N ASP A 351 -17.83 -9.04 -0.67
CA ASP A 351 -17.96 -8.14 -1.83
C ASP A 351 -18.85 -6.94 -1.55
N TYR A 352 -19.49 -6.86 -0.39
CA TYR A 352 -20.25 -5.69 0.02
C TYR A 352 -19.35 -4.47 0.17
N LYS A 353 -19.92 -3.30 0.04
CA LYS A 353 -19.29 -2.08 0.55
C LYS A 353 -19.34 -2.09 2.06
N HIS A 354 -18.20 -2.22 2.69
CA HIS A 354 -18.02 -2.07 4.12
C HIS A 354 -17.57 -0.65 4.45
N PHE A 355 -18.23 -0.03 5.43
CA PHE A 355 -17.77 1.23 5.99
C PHE A 355 -16.68 0.95 7.01
N ASN A 356 -15.59 1.70 6.94
CA ASN A 356 -14.48 1.53 7.86
C ASN A 356 -14.85 2.01 9.26
N GLY A 357 -15.26 1.10 10.13
CA GLY A 357 -15.44 1.35 11.55
C GLY A 357 -14.13 1.36 12.35
N ASN A 358 -14.18 1.81 13.59
CA ASN A 358 -13.07 1.76 14.54
C ASN A 358 -13.55 1.30 15.92
N GLN A 359 -13.97 0.07 16.03
CA GLN A 359 -14.53 -0.49 17.27
C GLN A 359 -13.49 -0.60 18.41
N THR A 360 -12.20 -0.61 18.07
CA THR A 360 -11.11 -0.64 19.04
C THR A 360 -10.75 0.74 19.58
N HIS A 361 -11.23 1.80 18.96
CA HIS A 361 -10.87 3.20 19.26
C HIS A 361 -9.37 3.50 19.22
N ILE A 362 -8.61 2.67 18.51
CA ILE A 362 -7.17 2.85 18.31
C ILE A 362 -6.94 3.45 16.93
N GLY A 363 -6.30 4.62 16.87
CA GLY A 363 -5.94 5.27 15.63
C GLY A 363 -4.83 4.51 14.93
N GLN A 364 -5.00 4.22 13.63
CA GLN A 364 -4.01 3.57 12.78
C GLN A 364 -3.40 4.54 11.76
N SER A 365 -3.79 5.81 11.78
CA SER A 365 -3.37 6.86 10.85
C SER A 365 -3.30 8.19 11.58
N GLU A 366 -2.46 9.09 11.11
CA GLU A 366 -2.40 10.48 11.59
C GLU A 366 -3.68 11.27 11.27
N ARG A 367 -4.45 10.82 10.27
CA ARG A 367 -5.69 11.46 9.82
C ARG A 367 -6.81 10.44 9.72
N TYR A 368 -8.00 10.83 10.15
CA TYR A 368 -9.19 9.97 10.19
C TYR A 368 -10.10 10.13 8.95
N LEU A 369 -9.59 10.62 7.85
CA LEU A 369 -10.35 10.86 6.60
C LEU A 369 -10.86 9.59 5.88
N ASN A 370 -10.82 8.44 6.50
CA ASN A 370 -11.29 7.18 5.92
C ASN A 370 -11.91 6.24 6.95
N VAL A 371 -12.24 6.75 8.14
CA VAL A 371 -12.68 5.92 9.27
C VAL A 371 -13.86 6.60 9.97
N PHE A 372 -14.88 5.82 10.27
CA PHE A 372 -15.97 6.19 11.19
C PHE A 372 -15.58 5.77 12.60
N ASN A 373 -15.19 6.71 13.43
CA ASN A 373 -14.59 6.45 14.75
C ASN A 373 -15.49 5.71 15.75
N LEU A 374 -16.81 5.81 15.59
CA LEU A 374 -17.79 5.21 16.49
C LEU A 374 -18.57 4.06 15.85
N LEU A 375 -18.31 3.72 14.59
CA LEU A 375 -19.03 2.67 13.90
C LEU A 375 -18.42 1.30 14.24
N PRO A 376 -19.22 0.31 14.65
CA PRO A 376 -18.79 -1.07 14.77
C PRO A 376 -18.36 -1.65 13.41
N TYR A 377 -17.46 -2.63 13.43
CA TYR A 377 -17.06 -3.34 12.21
C TYR A 377 -18.27 -4.07 11.62
N TYR A 378 -18.34 -4.07 10.28
CA TYR A 378 -19.40 -4.70 9.48
C TYR A 378 -20.81 -4.10 9.60
N SER A 379 -21.04 -3.13 10.51
CA SER A 379 -22.32 -2.43 10.59
C SER A 379 -22.59 -1.63 9.32
N ASN A 380 -23.86 -1.61 8.91
CA ASN A 380 -24.33 -0.87 7.73
C ASN A 380 -23.67 -1.22 6.40
N SER A 381 -23.00 -2.40 6.32
CA SER A 381 -22.48 -2.88 5.05
C SER A 381 -23.58 -3.02 4.00
N THR A 382 -23.32 -2.62 2.77
CA THR A 382 -24.35 -2.58 1.72
C THR A 382 -23.86 -3.15 0.38
N ASN A 383 -24.76 -3.79 -0.32
CA ASN A 383 -24.61 -4.27 -1.69
C ASN A 383 -25.49 -3.49 -2.68
N ASN A 384 -25.88 -2.27 -2.32
CA ASN A 384 -26.72 -1.39 -3.13
C ASN A 384 -25.95 -0.08 -3.44
N SER A 385 -26.55 1.06 -3.25
CA SER A 385 -25.94 2.36 -3.41
C SER A 385 -25.45 2.92 -2.07
N TYR A 386 -24.37 3.70 -2.10
CA TYR A 386 -23.82 4.33 -0.92
C TYR A 386 -23.21 5.70 -1.21
N PHE A 387 -23.18 6.50 -0.17
CA PHE A 387 -22.42 7.74 -0.11
C PHE A 387 -21.70 7.83 1.23
N GLU A 388 -20.46 8.29 1.23
CA GLU A 388 -19.60 8.40 2.40
C GLU A 388 -18.86 9.73 2.33
N LEU A 389 -18.94 10.52 3.40
CA LEU A 389 -18.22 11.79 3.55
C LEU A 389 -17.37 11.75 4.81
N HIS A 390 -16.10 12.09 4.65
CA HIS A 390 -15.20 12.40 5.76
C HIS A 390 -14.60 13.78 5.55
N SER A 391 -14.63 14.60 6.58
CA SER A 391 -13.93 15.87 6.61
C SER A 391 -13.13 16.02 7.91
N GLU A 392 -11.95 16.61 7.82
CA GLU A 392 -11.07 16.85 8.95
C GLU A 392 -10.41 18.22 8.80
N TYR A 393 -10.66 19.08 9.74
CA TYR A 393 -10.00 20.36 9.85
C TYR A 393 -8.84 20.28 10.86
N ASN A 394 -7.64 20.63 10.41
CA ASN A 394 -6.47 20.81 11.26
C ASN A 394 -6.09 22.29 11.26
N ASP A 395 -6.12 22.92 12.44
CA ASP A 395 -5.86 24.35 12.60
C ASP A 395 -4.39 24.76 12.47
N LYS A 396 -3.47 23.80 12.37
CA LYS A 396 -2.01 24.01 12.38
C LYS A 396 -1.53 24.98 13.49
N GLY A 397 -2.27 25.00 14.60
CA GLY A 397 -2.00 25.88 15.75
C GLY A 397 -2.62 27.28 15.64
N TYR A 398 -3.39 27.60 14.59
CA TYR A 398 -4.00 28.92 14.42
C TYR A 398 -4.94 29.29 15.59
N ILE A 399 -5.69 28.35 16.11
CA ILE A 399 -6.58 28.51 17.26
C ILE A 399 -5.82 28.24 18.54
N MET A 400 -5.12 27.09 18.62
CA MET A 400 -4.48 26.61 19.85
C MET A 400 -3.36 27.55 20.34
N ASN A 401 -2.61 28.17 19.43
CA ASN A 401 -1.56 29.13 19.80
C ASN A 401 -2.08 30.46 20.37
N LYS A 402 -3.40 30.74 20.23
CA LYS A 402 -4.04 31.94 20.79
C LYS A 402 -4.57 31.73 22.20
N ILE A 403 -4.67 30.49 22.66
CA ILE A 403 -5.18 30.15 23.98
C ILE A 403 -4.02 30.17 24.96
N PRO A 404 -4.06 31.04 26.00
CA PRO A 404 -3.03 31.07 27.05
C PRO A 404 -2.81 29.69 27.68
N LEU A 405 -1.58 29.34 28.00
CA LEU A 405 -1.10 28.05 28.49
C LEU A 405 -1.02 26.98 27.39
N LEU A 406 -2.03 26.80 26.51
CA LEU A 406 -2.01 25.81 25.44
C LEU A 406 -0.99 26.16 24.36
N ASN A 407 -0.73 27.47 24.14
CA ASN A 407 0.30 27.91 23.19
C ASN A 407 1.71 27.38 23.50
N LYS A 408 2.01 27.08 24.78
CA LYS A 408 3.29 26.50 25.21
C LYS A 408 3.44 25.03 24.82
N LEU A 409 2.31 24.32 24.65
CA LEU A 409 2.29 22.89 24.27
C LEU A 409 2.53 22.65 22.79
N LYS A 410 2.52 23.71 21.95
CA LYS A 410 2.63 23.62 20.48
C LYS A 410 1.67 22.59 19.88
N SER A 411 0.49 22.46 20.47
CA SER A 411 -0.56 21.52 20.04
C SER A 411 -1.38 22.08 18.88
N THR A 412 -2.04 21.21 18.14
CA THR A 412 -2.96 21.54 17.06
C THR A 412 -4.36 21.00 17.36
N LEU A 413 -5.39 21.71 16.93
CA LEU A 413 -6.77 21.27 17.01
C LEU A 413 -7.14 20.50 15.74
N ASN A 414 -7.64 19.28 15.91
CA ASN A 414 -8.23 18.48 14.84
C ASN A 414 -9.72 18.31 15.11
N LEU A 415 -10.55 18.71 14.16
CA LEU A 415 -12.00 18.52 14.19
C LEU A 415 -12.39 17.63 13.01
N GLY A 416 -13.01 16.50 13.28
CA GLY A 416 -13.48 15.53 12.28
C GLY A 416 -15.01 15.50 12.22
N PHE A 417 -15.52 15.30 11.01
CA PHE A 417 -16.92 14.98 10.72
C PHE A 417 -16.94 13.82 9.73
N HIS A 418 -17.73 12.79 10.10
CA HIS A 418 -17.81 11.55 9.34
C HIS A 418 -19.23 11.07 9.19
#